data_a5f22261805991a00261c92afb6f702b
#
_entry.id   a5f22261805991a00261c92afb6f702b
#
_cell.length_a   1.000
_cell.length_b   1.000
_cell.length_c   1.000
_cell.angle_alpha   90.00
_cell.angle_beta   90.00
_cell.angle_gamma   90.00
#
_symmetry.space_group_name_H-M   'P 1'
#
loop_
_entity.id
_entity.type
_entity.pdbx_description
1 polymer ?
#
loop_
_entity_poly.entity_id
_entity_poly.type
_entity_poly.pdbx_seq_one_letter_code
_entity_poly.pdbx_strand_id
1 'polypeptide(L)'
;ADGVRLHSSTQLSEIIEASGGKDINLEVSRDGRIFTTVLTPIYSEKECAYKGGLWIRDSSAGVGMLTFTDPETGSYGALGHPISDCDTMKTLPLGSGEIVDVTITGYEKGERGCPGELFGTFVSGLASGSIIVNCEQGVFGKMTYSSRADAIPIAFKSEVKQGPAKILTTISGNKPQEFDIEIEKLTISS
;
A
#
# COMPACT_ATOMS: atom_id res chain seq x y z
N ALA A 1 23.68 6.18 -7.43
CA ALA A 1 24.34 6.17 -8.73
C ALA A 1 25.55 7.11 -8.68
N ASP A 2 26.73 6.64 -9.10
CA ASP A 2 28.00 7.41 -9.09
C ASP A 2 28.25 8.19 -7.79
N GLY A 3 28.00 7.58 -6.64
CA GLY A 3 28.13 8.18 -5.31
C GLY A 3 26.97 9.09 -4.88
N VAL A 4 26.00 9.34 -5.75
CA VAL A 4 24.78 10.11 -5.41
C VAL A 4 23.72 9.16 -4.89
N ARG A 5 23.17 9.47 -3.70
CA ARG A 5 22.02 8.74 -3.16
C ARG A 5 20.76 9.08 -3.95
N LEU A 6 20.06 8.06 -4.41
CA LEU A 6 18.80 8.21 -5.12
C LEU A 6 17.62 8.32 -4.15
N HIS A 7 16.69 9.21 -4.46
CA HIS A 7 15.47 9.44 -3.69
C HIS A 7 14.19 9.23 -4.52
N SER A 8 14.33 9.16 -5.85
CA SER A 8 13.20 8.90 -6.74
C SER A 8 13.65 8.23 -8.04
N SER A 9 12.71 7.59 -8.72
CA SER A 9 12.90 7.05 -10.07
C SER A 9 13.20 8.16 -11.08
N THR A 10 12.60 9.32 -10.93
CA THR A 10 12.86 10.51 -11.76
C THR A 10 14.31 10.92 -11.69
N GLN A 11 14.89 11.01 -10.49
CA GLN A 11 16.31 11.37 -10.32
C GLN A 11 17.24 10.37 -11.03
N LEU A 12 16.93 9.07 -10.97
CA LEU A 12 17.73 8.09 -11.71
C LEU A 12 17.57 8.25 -13.21
N SER A 13 16.37 8.56 -13.72
CA SER A 13 16.11 8.82 -15.13
C SER A 13 16.90 10.02 -15.62
N GLU A 14 17.00 11.09 -14.83
CA GLU A 14 17.81 12.27 -15.15
C GLU A 14 19.32 11.94 -15.23
N ILE A 15 19.82 11.12 -14.30
CA ILE A 15 21.21 10.66 -14.31
C ILE A 15 21.50 9.79 -15.54
N ILE A 16 20.59 8.89 -15.90
CA ILE A 16 20.68 8.05 -17.08
C ILE A 16 20.76 8.92 -18.35
N GLU A 17 19.87 9.89 -18.48
CA GLU A 17 19.87 10.79 -19.64
C GLU A 17 21.15 11.64 -19.70
N ALA A 18 21.57 12.22 -18.58
CA ALA A 18 22.78 13.01 -18.47
C ALA A 18 24.07 12.23 -18.75
N SER A 19 24.07 10.91 -18.59
CA SER A 19 25.23 10.06 -18.87
C SER A 19 25.61 10.02 -20.36
N GLY A 20 24.64 10.29 -21.25
CA GLY A 20 24.84 10.20 -22.70
C GLY A 20 25.24 8.79 -23.15
N GLY A 21 24.79 7.75 -22.47
CA GLY A 21 25.11 6.34 -22.75
C GLY A 21 26.40 5.84 -22.10
N LYS A 22 27.05 6.63 -21.24
CA LYS A 22 28.22 6.18 -20.47
C LYS A 22 27.80 5.29 -19.29
N ASP A 23 28.69 4.41 -18.91
CA ASP A 23 28.51 3.55 -17.76
C ASP A 23 28.28 4.35 -16.47
N ILE A 24 27.31 3.89 -15.67
CA ILE A 24 26.93 4.44 -14.37
C ILE A 24 27.18 3.39 -13.31
N ASN A 25 27.94 3.69 -12.28
CA ASN A 25 28.17 2.79 -11.16
C ASN A 25 26.98 2.87 -10.21
N LEU A 26 26.35 1.76 -9.95
CA LEU A 26 25.25 1.61 -9.01
C LEU A 26 25.72 0.89 -7.75
N GLU A 27 25.48 1.47 -6.59
CA GLU A 27 25.49 0.77 -5.32
C GLU A 27 24.07 0.35 -4.98
N VAL A 28 23.87 -0.95 -4.80
CA VAL A 28 22.54 -1.56 -4.60
C VAL A 28 22.52 -2.23 -3.23
N SER A 29 21.49 -1.92 -2.45
CA SER A 29 21.16 -2.64 -1.22
C SER A 29 20.03 -3.64 -1.51
N ARG A 30 20.28 -4.92 -1.26
CA ARG A 30 19.27 -6.00 -1.41
C ARG A 30 19.38 -6.94 -0.22
N ASP A 31 18.29 -7.13 0.50
CA ASP A 31 18.20 -8.00 1.69
C ASP A 31 19.31 -7.70 2.73
N GLY A 32 19.58 -6.41 2.95
CA GLY A 32 20.62 -5.93 3.86
C GLY A 32 22.06 -6.08 3.34
N ARG A 33 22.26 -6.61 2.14
CA ARG A 33 23.58 -6.71 1.49
C ARG A 33 23.77 -5.58 0.51
N ILE A 34 24.94 -4.95 0.56
CA ILE A 34 25.35 -3.90 -0.36
C ILE A 34 26.30 -4.51 -1.39
N PHE A 35 26.05 -4.26 -2.66
CA PHE A 35 26.93 -4.62 -3.76
C PHE A 35 26.94 -3.53 -4.83
N THR A 36 28.00 -3.49 -5.61
CA THR A 36 28.13 -2.57 -6.75
C THR A 36 27.90 -3.28 -8.07
N THR A 37 27.29 -2.58 -9.00
CA THR A 37 27.12 -3.05 -10.39
C THR A 37 27.23 -1.85 -11.33
N VAL A 38 27.37 -2.14 -12.62
CA VAL A 38 27.45 -1.13 -13.65
C VAL A 38 26.18 -1.17 -14.50
N LEU A 39 25.59 -0.02 -14.73
CA LEU A 39 24.48 0.19 -15.65
C LEU A 39 25.00 0.91 -16.90
N THR A 40 24.87 0.28 -18.06
CA THR A 40 25.18 0.89 -19.36
C THR A 40 23.89 1.27 -20.05
N PRO A 41 23.51 2.56 -20.09
CA PRO A 41 22.29 3.01 -20.76
C PRO A 41 22.36 2.83 -22.28
N ILE A 42 21.21 2.52 -22.88
CA ILE A 42 21.07 2.36 -24.33
C ILE A 42 20.12 3.44 -24.84
N TYR A 43 20.45 4.07 -25.94
CA TYR A 43 19.58 5.05 -26.58
C TYR A 43 18.37 4.37 -27.24
N SER A 44 17.18 4.80 -26.87
CA SER A 44 15.91 4.37 -27.46
C SER A 44 15.48 5.36 -28.54
N GLU A 45 15.53 4.98 -29.80
CA GLU A 45 15.05 5.81 -30.89
C GLU A 45 13.55 6.11 -30.80
N LYS A 46 12.77 5.15 -30.31
CA LYS A 46 11.31 5.28 -30.12
C LYS A 46 10.95 6.36 -29.10
N GLU A 47 11.72 6.47 -28.03
CA GLU A 47 11.46 7.41 -26.94
C GLU A 47 12.40 8.63 -26.96
N CYS A 48 13.32 8.66 -27.93
CA CYS A 48 14.34 9.69 -28.09
C CYS A 48 15.10 10.00 -26.78
N ALA A 49 15.44 8.96 -26.02
CA ALA A 49 16.05 9.09 -24.70
C ALA A 49 16.93 7.88 -24.34
N TYR A 50 17.90 8.08 -23.47
CA TYR A 50 18.68 6.99 -22.89
C TYR A 50 17.87 6.21 -21.85
N LYS A 51 17.93 4.87 -21.90
CA LYS A 51 17.20 3.96 -21.01
C LYS A 51 18.13 2.99 -20.32
N GLY A 52 17.90 2.78 -19.06
CA GLY A 52 18.66 1.80 -18.26
C GLY A 52 18.14 0.37 -18.35
N GLY A 53 16.97 0.13 -18.97
CA GLY A 53 16.32 -1.18 -18.97
C GLY A 53 15.93 -1.66 -17.57
N LEU A 54 15.74 -0.75 -16.62
CA LEU A 54 15.37 -1.04 -15.25
C LEU A 54 13.89 -0.74 -15.04
N TRP A 55 13.25 -1.62 -14.29
CA TRP A 55 11.91 -1.35 -13.79
C TRP A 55 12.03 -0.91 -12.34
N ILE A 56 11.69 0.36 -12.05
CA ILE A 56 11.89 0.98 -10.75
C ILE A 56 10.55 1.42 -10.20
N ARG A 57 10.33 1.14 -8.94
CA ARG A 57 9.21 1.64 -8.15
C ARG A 57 9.77 2.38 -6.94
N ASP A 58 9.41 3.64 -6.80
CA ASP A 58 9.77 4.52 -5.68
C ASP A 58 8.57 4.86 -4.79
N SER A 59 7.37 4.59 -5.29
CA SER A 59 6.13 4.76 -4.54
C SER A 59 5.11 3.69 -4.94
N SER A 60 4.21 3.39 -4.02
CA SER A 60 3.05 2.54 -4.25
C SER A 60 1.83 3.21 -3.66
N ALA A 61 0.70 3.14 -4.34
CA ALA A 61 -0.57 3.62 -3.84
C ALA A 61 -1.65 2.58 -4.13
N GLY A 62 -2.64 2.50 -3.24
CA GLY A 62 -3.76 1.57 -3.40
C GLY A 62 -4.94 2.02 -2.55
N VAL A 63 -6.13 1.52 -2.91
CA VAL A 63 -7.33 1.70 -2.13
C VAL A 63 -7.44 0.57 -1.12
N GLY A 64 -7.78 0.90 0.12
CA GLY A 64 -7.87 -0.08 1.19
C GLY A 64 -8.89 0.30 2.26
N MET A 65 -9.16 -0.63 3.16
CA MET A 65 -10.11 -0.45 4.25
C MET A 65 -9.37 -0.07 5.54
N LEU A 66 -9.75 1.06 6.14
CA LEU A 66 -9.42 1.37 7.52
C LEU A 66 -10.32 0.53 8.43
N THR A 67 -9.73 -0.45 9.11
CA THR A 67 -10.49 -1.47 9.85
C THR A 67 -10.97 -0.94 11.20
N PHE A 68 -10.10 -0.28 11.95
CA PHE A 68 -10.41 0.31 13.24
C PHE A 68 -9.50 1.51 13.56
N THR A 69 -9.98 2.36 14.44
CA THR A 69 -9.21 3.44 15.06
C THR A 69 -9.44 3.41 16.56
N ASP A 70 -8.39 3.67 17.33
CA ASP A 70 -8.48 3.92 18.75
C ASP A 70 -8.65 5.44 18.97
N PRO A 71 -9.80 5.90 19.50
CA PRO A 71 -10.07 7.32 19.65
C PRO A 71 -9.18 8.01 20.70
N GLU A 72 -8.63 7.27 21.66
CA GLU A 72 -7.79 7.82 22.72
C GLU A 72 -6.37 8.08 22.24
N THR A 73 -5.80 7.12 21.52
CA THR A 73 -4.39 7.16 21.08
C THR A 73 -4.21 7.62 19.64
N GLY A 74 -5.28 7.65 18.84
CA GLY A 74 -5.24 7.86 17.41
C GLY A 74 -4.55 6.72 16.63
N SER A 75 -4.27 5.59 17.29
CA SER A 75 -3.73 4.42 16.61
C SER A 75 -4.79 3.80 15.71
N TYR A 76 -4.37 3.22 14.58
CA TYR A 76 -5.28 2.54 13.69
C TYR A 76 -4.69 1.23 13.16
N GLY A 77 -5.57 0.36 12.70
CA GLY A 77 -5.25 -0.81 11.88
C GLY A 77 -6.06 -0.80 10.59
N ALA A 78 -5.42 -1.21 9.51
CA ALA A 78 -6.00 -1.24 8.19
C ALA A 78 -5.62 -2.52 7.43
N LEU A 79 -6.40 -2.89 6.43
CA LEU A 79 -6.26 -3.99 5.48
C LEU A 79 -6.47 -5.39 6.07
N GLY A 80 -5.77 -5.81 7.08
CA GLY A 80 -5.72 -7.21 7.56
C GLY A 80 -4.75 -8.09 6.76
N HIS A 81 -3.94 -7.50 5.89
CA HIS A 81 -2.85 -8.11 5.12
C HIS A 81 -1.81 -7.05 4.80
N PRO A 82 -0.57 -7.41 4.43
CA PRO A 82 0.45 -6.43 4.09
C PRO A 82 0.16 -5.72 2.75
N ILE A 83 0.74 -4.54 2.59
CA ILE A 83 0.97 -3.97 1.27
C ILE A 83 2.12 -4.73 0.65
N SER A 84 1.85 -5.40 -0.47
CA SER A 84 2.81 -6.25 -1.17
C SER A 84 3.10 -5.74 -2.57
N ASP A 85 4.26 -6.07 -3.07
CA ASP A 85 4.61 -5.85 -4.47
C ASP A 85 3.79 -6.78 -5.37
N CYS A 86 3.12 -6.24 -6.38
CA CYS A 86 2.18 -6.99 -7.21
C CYS A 86 2.85 -8.04 -8.12
N ASP A 87 4.15 -7.91 -8.41
CA ASP A 87 4.85 -8.85 -9.26
C ASP A 87 5.51 -9.97 -8.45
N THR A 88 6.05 -9.64 -7.29
CA THR A 88 6.79 -10.59 -6.45
C THR A 88 5.99 -11.15 -5.29
N MET A 89 4.82 -10.55 -5.00
CA MET A 89 3.96 -10.86 -3.85
C MET A 89 4.67 -10.73 -2.49
N LYS A 90 5.83 -10.11 -2.46
CA LYS A 90 6.57 -9.87 -1.22
C LYS A 90 6.08 -8.61 -0.52
N THR A 91 6.02 -8.64 0.80
CA THR A 91 5.73 -7.46 1.62
C THR A 91 6.68 -6.32 1.27
N LEU A 92 6.13 -5.15 0.94
CA LEU A 92 6.93 -3.97 0.64
C LEU A 92 7.61 -3.46 1.93
N PRO A 93 8.92 -3.24 1.90
CA PRO A 93 9.60 -2.60 3.01
C PRO A 93 9.11 -1.15 3.13
N LEU A 94 8.71 -0.77 4.33
CA LEU A 94 8.20 0.57 4.61
C LEU A 94 9.37 1.55 4.79
N GLY A 95 9.47 2.54 3.90
CA GLY A 95 10.31 3.71 4.10
C GLY A 95 9.55 4.83 4.81
N SER A 96 8.42 5.22 4.21
CA SER A 96 7.43 6.13 4.76
C SER A 96 6.10 5.82 4.08
N GLY A 97 4.99 6.15 4.73
CA GLY A 97 3.67 5.97 4.14
C GLY A 97 2.64 6.88 4.79
N GLU A 98 1.63 7.22 4.03
CA GLU A 98 0.55 8.09 4.45
C GLU A 98 -0.79 7.46 4.10
N ILE A 99 -1.80 7.74 4.92
CA ILE A 99 -3.20 7.49 4.61
C ILE A 99 -3.80 8.80 4.12
N VAL A 100 -4.50 8.71 2.99
CA VAL A 100 -5.28 9.81 2.42
C VAL A 100 -6.71 9.36 2.21
N ASP A 101 -7.62 10.30 2.24
CA ASP A 101 -9.03 10.02 2.00
C ASP A 101 -9.23 9.64 0.52
N VAL A 102 -10.20 8.75 0.29
CA VAL A 102 -10.56 8.27 -1.04
C VAL A 102 -12.07 8.37 -1.25
N THR A 103 -12.46 8.74 -2.45
CA THR A 103 -13.85 8.61 -2.90
C THR A 103 -13.96 7.36 -3.76
N ILE A 104 -14.76 6.40 -3.34
CA ILE A 104 -14.98 5.15 -4.09
C ILE A 104 -15.85 5.46 -5.30
N THR A 105 -15.34 5.16 -6.48
CA THR A 105 -15.99 5.40 -7.78
C THR A 105 -16.62 4.15 -8.37
N GLY A 106 -16.23 2.96 -7.88
CA GLY A 106 -16.77 1.68 -8.33
C GLY A 106 -16.14 0.50 -7.62
N TYR A 107 -16.60 -0.67 -7.99
CA TYR A 107 -16.04 -1.93 -7.51
C TYR A 107 -16.15 -3.02 -8.57
N GLU A 108 -15.25 -3.97 -8.53
CA GLU A 108 -15.36 -5.24 -9.23
C GLU A 108 -15.79 -6.33 -8.24
N LYS A 109 -16.83 -7.06 -8.58
CA LYS A 109 -17.35 -8.12 -7.69
C LYS A 109 -16.40 -9.31 -7.70
N GLY A 110 -16.02 -9.77 -6.51
CA GLY A 110 -15.22 -10.98 -6.36
C GLY A 110 -15.97 -12.24 -6.83
N GLU A 111 -15.23 -13.16 -7.41
CA GLU A 111 -15.65 -14.50 -7.78
C GLU A 111 -14.79 -15.55 -7.08
N ARG A 112 -15.19 -16.80 -7.13
CA ARG A 112 -14.44 -17.89 -6.48
C ARG A 112 -13.02 -17.99 -7.07
N GLY A 113 -12.02 -17.69 -6.24
CA GLY A 113 -10.60 -17.69 -6.64
C GLY A 113 -10.09 -16.35 -7.18
N CYS A 114 -10.96 -15.37 -7.38
CA CYS A 114 -10.61 -14.00 -7.79
C CYS A 114 -11.23 -13.03 -6.77
N PRO A 115 -10.44 -12.39 -5.89
CA PRO A 115 -10.97 -11.38 -4.99
C PRO A 115 -11.50 -10.18 -5.76
N GLY A 116 -12.56 -9.55 -5.23
CA GLY A 116 -13.05 -8.30 -5.79
C GLY A 116 -12.11 -7.13 -5.48
N GLU A 117 -12.31 -6.02 -6.19
CA GLU A 117 -11.50 -4.84 -6.08
C GLU A 117 -12.37 -3.58 -5.96
N LEU A 118 -11.90 -2.61 -5.17
CA LEU A 118 -12.51 -1.29 -5.06
C LEU A 118 -11.70 -0.28 -5.89
N PHE A 119 -12.41 0.53 -6.67
CA PHE A 119 -11.82 1.64 -7.41
C PHE A 119 -12.15 2.96 -6.73
N GLY A 120 -11.19 3.85 -6.67
CA GLY A 120 -11.39 5.15 -6.05
C GLY A 120 -10.45 6.23 -6.56
N THR A 121 -10.84 7.46 -6.29
CA THR A 121 -10.02 8.65 -6.57
C THR A 121 -9.54 9.23 -5.26
N PHE A 122 -8.25 9.43 -5.12
CA PHE A 122 -7.66 10.07 -3.95
C PHE A 122 -8.13 11.52 -3.86
N VAL A 123 -8.58 11.91 -2.66
CA VAL A 123 -8.96 13.28 -2.38
C VAL A 123 -7.69 14.10 -2.16
N SER A 124 -7.50 15.14 -2.96
CA SER A 124 -6.37 16.05 -2.79
C SER A 124 -6.47 16.77 -1.45
N GLY A 125 -5.41 16.74 -0.65
CA GLY A 125 -5.39 17.39 0.65
C GLY A 125 -4.24 16.93 1.54
N LEU A 126 -4.39 17.18 2.83
CA LEU A 126 -3.44 16.73 3.84
C LEU A 126 -3.66 15.25 4.14
N ALA A 127 -2.58 14.55 4.47
CA ALA A 127 -2.63 13.17 4.91
C ALA A 127 -3.50 13.05 6.17
N SER A 128 -4.42 12.08 6.15
CA SER A 128 -5.30 11.74 7.27
C SER A 128 -4.57 10.93 8.35
N GLY A 129 -3.44 10.33 8.02
CA GLY A 129 -2.61 9.55 8.95
C GLY A 129 -1.26 9.16 8.36
N SER A 130 -0.39 8.65 9.21
CA SER A 130 0.91 8.09 8.84
C SER A 130 0.93 6.59 9.03
N ILE A 131 1.60 5.87 8.12
CA ILE A 131 1.87 4.44 8.25
C ILE A 131 3.19 4.26 9.01
N ILE A 132 3.18 3.44 10.05
CA ILE A 132 4.35 3.14 10.89
C ILE A 132 4.83 1.70 10.64
N VAL A 133 3.88 0.77 10.43
CA VAL A 133 4.18 -0.65 10.26
C VAL A 133 3.40 -1.21 9.07
N ASN A 134 4.09 -1.96 8.22
CA ASN A 134 3.50 -2.83 7.19
C ASN A 134 3.97 -4.26 7.48
N CYS A 135 3.08 -5.14 7.89
CA CYS A 135 3.38 -6.51 8.30
C CYS A 135 2.27 -7.48 7.86
N GLU A 136 2.48 -8.78 8.08
CA GLU A 136 1.53 -9.83 7.68
C GLU A 136 0.11 -9.64 8.23
N GLN A 137 -0.03 -9.02 9.40
CA GLN A 137 -1.31 -8.76 10.04
C GLN A 137 -2.03 -7.52 9.50
N GLY A 138 -1.34 -6.70 8.70
CA GLY A 138 -1.89 -5.49 8.11
C GLY A 138 -0.99 -4.27 8.21
N VAL A 139 -1.62 -3.13 8.06
CA VAL A 139 -0.98 -1.81 8.11
C VAL A 139 -1.42 -1.09 9.36
N PHE A 140 -0.47 -0.57 10.13
CA PHE A 140 -0.72 0.13 11.39
C PHE A 140 -0.03 1.48 11.40
N GLY A 141 -0.64 2.44 12.11
CA GLY A 141 -0.10 3.78 12.18
C GLY A 141 -0.86 4.70 13.11
N LYS A 142 -0.75 6.00 12.83
CA LYS A 142 -1.38 7.08 13.60
C LYS A 142 -2.21 7.97 12.69
N MET A 143 -3.43 8.26 13.12
CA MET A 143 -4.26 9.29 12.51
C MET A 143 -3.77 10.68 12.92
N THR A 144 -3.92 11.65 12.04
CA THR A 144 -3.64 13.07 12.33
C THR A 144 -4.75 13.75 13.11
N TYR A 145 -5.92 13.11 13.19
CA TYR A 145 -7.09 13.60 13.93
C TYR A 145 -7.68 12.48 14.82
N SER A 146 -8.32 12.87 15.91
CA SER A 146 -9.05 11.94 16.77
C SER A 146 -10.42 11.63 16.17
N SER A 147 -10.76 10.35 16.13
CA SER A 147 -12.14 9.94 15.80
C SER A 147 -13.09 10.47 16.88
N ARG A 148 -14.25 10.98 16.44
CA ARG A 148 -15.35 11.36 17.35
C ARG A 148 -16.42 10.29 17.44
N ALA A 149 -16.20 9.14 16.81
CA ALA A 149 -17.12 8.02 16.88
C ALA A 149 -17.05 7.36 18.25
N ASP A 150 -18.19 6.89 18.73
CA ASP A 150 -18.27 6.10 19.95
C ASP A 150 -17.51 4.79 19.76
N ALA A 151 -16.80 4.34 20.80
CA ALA A 151 -16.09 3.09 20.81
C ALA A 151 -17.08 1.92 20.76
N ILE A 152 -16.81 0.96 19.88
CA ILE A 152 -17.57 -0.28 19.77
C ILE A 152 -16.83 -1.38 20.53
N PRO A 153 -17.53 -2.19 21.38
CA PRO A 153 -16.91 -3.34 22.03
C PRO A 153 -16.32 -4.30 21.02
N ILE A 154 -15.10 -4.76 21.23
CA ILE A 154 -14.47 -5.77 20.40
C ILE A 154 -14.81 -7.17 20.90
N ALA A 155 -14.97 -8.14 19.99
CA ALA A 155 -15.08 -9.55 20.31
C ALA A 155 -13.70 -10.21 20.16
N PHE A 156 -13.28 -10.97 21.16
CA PHE A 156 -12.10 -11.82 21.06
C PHE A 156 -12.39 -13.05 20.19
N LYS A 157 -11.34 -13.69 19.68
CA LYS A 157 -11.44 -14.88 18.82
C LYS A 157 -12.37 -15.96 19.37
N SER A 158 -12.40 -16.15 20.69
CA SER A 158 -13.24 -17.12 21.39
C SER A 158 -14.73 -16.74 21.46
N GLU A 159 -15.05 -15.49 21.21
CA GLU A 159 -16.40 -14.94 21.32
C GLU A 159 -17.14 -14.88 19.98
N VAL A 160 -16.39 -14.97 18.87
CA VAL A 160 -16.99 -14.99 17.54
C VAL A 160 -17.79 -16.28 17.34
N LYS A 161 -19.03 -16.14 16.87
CA LYS A 161 -19.98 -17.25 16.66
C LYS A 161 -20.47 -17.25 15.20
N GLN A 162 -20.92 -18.42 14.75
CA GLN A 162 -21.66 -18.53 13.49
C GLN A 162 -23.04 -17.87 13.64
N GLY A 163 -23.55 -17.33 12.55
CA GLY A 163 -24.87 -16.71 12.49
C GLY A 163 -24.87 -15.32 11.85
N PRO A 164 -25.99 -14.59 11.98
CA PRO A 164 -26.13 -13.29 11.36
C PRO A 164 -25.16 -12.27 11.95
N ALA A 165 -24.57 -11.44 11.07
CA ALA A 165 -23.67 -10.35 11.42
C ALA A 165 -23.84 -9.20 10.41
N LYS A 166 -23.16 -8.09 10.69
CA LYS A 166 -23.11 -6.93 9.78
C LYS A 166 -21.69 -6.56 9.47
N ILE A 167 -21.45 -6.10 8.26
CA ILE A 167 -20.20 -5.45 7.90
C ILE A 167 -20.45 -3.99 7.54
N LEU A 168 -19.50 -3.14 7.90
CA LEU A 168 -19.42 -1.75 7.48
C LEU A 168 -18.38 -1.65 6.37
N THR A 169 -18.78 -1.18 5.21
CA THR A 169 -17.87 -0.93 4.09
C THR A 169 -18.37 0.19 3.20
N THR A 170 -17.46 0.82 2.46
CA THR A 170 -17.79 1.85 1.48
C THR A 170 -17.68 1.24 0.09
N ILE A 171 -18.79 1.10 -0.61
CA ILE A 171 -18.83 0.59 -2.00
C ILE A 171 -19.10 1.70 -3.03
N SER A 172 -19.47 2.90 -2.56
CA SER A 172 -19.68 4.08 -3.39
C SER A 172 -19.58 5.36 -2.56
N GLY A 173 -18.91 6.37 -3.09
CA GLY A 173 -18.70 7.63 -2.41
C GLY A 173 -17.68 7.52 -1.27
N ASN A 174 -17.96 8.18 -0.15
CA ASN A 174 -17.05 8.28 0.99
C ASN A 174 -17.69 7.94 2.35
N LYS A 175 -18.90 7.38 2.34
CA LYS A 175 -19.61 7.01 3.57
C LYS A 175 -19.76 5.50 3.67
N PRO A 176 -19.38 4.91 4.81
CA PRO A 176 -19.63 3.50 5.09
C PRO A 176 -21.13 3.20 5.09
N GLN A 177 -21.46 2.02 4.61
CA GLN A 177 -22.79 1.44 4.59
C GLN A 177 -22.78 0.10 5.32
N GLU A 178 -23.88 -0.24 5.98
CA GLU A 178 -24.05 -1.54 6.61
C GLU A 178 -24.61 -2.56 5.62
N PHE A 179 -24.07 -3.77 5.65
CA PHE A 179 -24.58 -4.92 4.90
C PHE A 179 -24.77 -6.09 5.84
N ASP A 180 -25.91 -6.75 5.73
CA ASP A 180 -26.20 -7.97 6.44
C ASP A 180 -25.40 -9.12 5.81
N ILE A 181 -24.77 -9.92 6.66
CA ILE A 181 -24.02 -11.12 6.29
C ILE A 181 -24.35 -12.27 7.22
N GLU A 182 -23.96 -13.47 6.85
CA GLU A 182 -24.00 -14.65 7.71
C GLU A 182 -22.60 -15.27 7.84
N ILE A 183 -22.16 -15.49 9.07
CA ILE A 183 -20.92 -16.22 9.36
C ILE A 183 -21.23 -17.72 9.28
N GLU A 184 -20.96 -18.31 8.14
CA GLU A 184 -21.28 -19.74 7.88
C GLU A 184 -20.31 -20.68 8.59
N LYS A 185 -19.03 -20.33 8.68
CA LYS A 185 -17.99 -21.21 9.20
C LYS A 185 -16.87 -20.44 9.88
N LEU A 186 -16.42 -20.97 11.01
CA LEU A 186 -15.21 -20.52 11.71
C LEU A 186 -14.13 -21.59 11.56
N THR A 187 -12.98 -21.17 11.06
CA THR A 187 -11.80 -22.05 10.99
C THR A 187 -10.71 -21.46 11.90
N ILE A 188 -10.26 -22.28 12.84
CA ILE A 188 -9.15 -21.89 13.72
C ILE A 188 -7.86 -22.31 13.03
N SER A 189 -7.12 -21.35 12.51
CA SER A 189 -5.73 -21.58 12.11
C SER A 189 -4.85 -21.58 13.35
N SER A 190 -4.08 -22.62 13.50
CA SER A 190 -3.07 -22.80 14.55
C SER A 190 -1.89 -21.88 14.32
#